data_a52d32ee0128e82e94dc42945887c8a4
#
_entry.id   a52d32ee0128e82e94dc42945887c8a4
#
_cell.length_a   1.000
_cell.length_b   1.000
_cell.length_c   1.000
_cell.angle_alpha   90.00
_cell.angle_beta   90.00
_cell.angle_gamma   90.00
#
_symmetry.space_group_name_H-M   'P 1'
#
loop_
_entity.id
_entity.type
_entity.pdbx_description
1 polymer ?
#
loop_
_entity_poly.entity_id
_entity_poly.type
_entity_poly.pdbx_seq_one_letter_code
_entity_poly.pdbx_strand_id
1 'polypeptide(L)'
;MFLNVLLLFLMGCQSAGTRSDPIPWANGIEILRSQSQVRVPAIALLRSGWLEQAVCTPETRTHESVFAILAAPSELHAALLVVGGVPGAPGAPASLDSPARPPEGSLLHITMDLDGSVHRLQDLIVDDRSGDSLQGNFVFAGSKMVEWNGAIRYLADDEGSAVGLVTFGDELVGYSEPRSASIEHARAIFRPNGLLLPPPGTEVVLIFTVCPEDEG
;
A
#
# COMPACT_ATOMS: atom_id res chain seq x y z
N MET A 1 33.73 -50.44 -43.17
CA MET A 1 33.48 -50.22 -41.74
C MET A 1 33.04 -48.78 -41.58
N PHE A 2 31.72 -48.54 -41.71
CA PHE A 2 31.15 -47.18 -41.68
C PHE A 2 30.67 -46.90 -40.24
N LEU A 3 31.25 -45.83 -39.66
CA LEU A 3 30.89 -45.36 -38.32
C LEU A 3 29.74 -44.34 -38.44
N ASN A 4 28.54 -44.75 -38.01
CA ASN A 4 27.38 -43.86 -37.93
C ASN A 4 27.46 -43.04 -36.63
N VAL A 5 27.70 -41.70 -36.78
CA VAL A 5 27.60 -40.76 -35.65
C VAL A 5 26.15 -40.30 -35.55
N LEU A 6 25.46 -40.74 -34.49
CA LEU A 6 24.09 -40.31 -34.17
C LEU A 6 24.18 -38.97 -33.41
N LEU A 7 23.80 -37.88 -34.05
CA LEU A 7 23.73 -36.54 -33.43
C LEU A 7 22.43 -36.44 -32.71
N LEU A 8 22.44 -36.50 -31.34
CA LEU A 8 21.29 -36.22 -30.52
C LEU A 8 21.11 -34.67 -30.42
N PHE A 9 20.06 -34.16 -31.05
CA PHE A 9 19.57 -32.82 -30.82
C PHE A 9 18.80 -32.77 -29.48
N LEU A 10 19.40 -32.23 -28.42
CA LEU A 10 18.70 -31.82 -27.21
C LEU A 10 17.91 -30.55 -27.53
N MET A 11 16.61 -30.70 -27.82
CA MET A 11 15.66 -29.58 -27.80
C MET A 11 15.49 -29.13 -26.37
N GLY A 12 16.22 -28.11 -25.96
CA GLY A 12 15.96 -27.37 -24.75
C GLY A 12 14.59 -26.67 -24.85
N CYS A 13 13.62 -27.17 -24.09
CA CYS A 13 12.34 -26.51 -23.90
C CYS A 13 12.59 -25.25 -23.08
N GLN A 14 12.84 -24.12 -23.75
CA GLN A 14 12.78 -22.80 -23.10
C GLN A 14 11.31 -22.52 -22.85
N SER A 15 10.86 -22.69 -21.59
CA SER A 15 9.60 -22.15 -21.16
C SER A 15 9.69 -20.62 -21.26
N ALA A 16 9.15 -20.05 -22.34
CA ALA A 16 8.86 -18.65 -22.44
C ALA A 16 7.85 -18.35 -21.34
N GLY A 17 8.34 -17.81 -20.20
CA GLY A 17 7.48 -17.23 -19.19
C GLY A 17 6.64 -16.17 -19.87
N THR A 18 5.35 -16.44 -20.04
CA THR A 18 4.38 -15.44 -20.48
C THR A 18 4.40 -14.33 -19.46
N ARG A 19 5.09 -13.21 -19.78
CA ARG A 19 4.81 -11.95 -19.12
C ARG A 19 3.34 -11.69 -19.39
N SER A 20 2.51 -11.90 -18.37
CA SER A 20 1.13 -11.43 -18.45
C SER A 20 1.19 -9.92 -18.52
N ASP A 21 0.67 -9.34 -19.59
CA ASP A 21 0.51 -7.89 -19.71
C ASP A 21 -0.33 -7.37 -18.55
N PRO A 22 -0.07 -6.14 -18.07
CA PRO A 22 -0.88 -5.56 -17.01
C PRO A 22 -2.34 -5.49 -17.47
N ILE A 23 -3.25 -5.86 -16.59
CA ILE A 23 -4.70 -5.77 -16.81
C ILE A 23 -5.13 -4.37 -16.37
N PRO A 24 -5.62 -3.52 -17.30
CA PRO A 24 -6.16 -2.22 -16.93
C PRO A 24 -7.38 -2.36 -16.01
N TRP A 25 -7.44 -1.53 -14.97
CA TRP A 25 -8.50 -1.46 -13.99
C TRP A 25 -9.03 -0.01 -13.86
N ALA A 26 -9.92 0.26 -12.92
CA ALA A 26 -10.49 1.58 -12.72
C ALA A 26 -9.43 2.65 -12.40
N ASN A 27 -9.65 3.88 -12.85
CA ASN A 27 -8.83 5.07 -12.53
C ASN A 27 -7.30 4.89 -12.72
N GLY A 28 -6.91 4.17 -13.79
CA GLY A 28 -5.51 3.96 -14.14
C GLY A 28 -4.78 2.91 -13.30
N ILE A 29 -5.46 2.19 -12.42
CA ILE A 29 -4.89 1.02 -11.75
C ILE A 29 -4.54 -0.04 -12.80
N GLU A 30 -3.40 -0.69 -12.63
CA GLU A 30 -2.96 -1.84 -13.41
C GLU A 30 -2.75 -3.05 -12.48
N ILE A 31 -3.28 -4.21 -12.88
CA ILE A 31 -3.18 -5.46 -12.13
C ILE A 31 -2.18 -6.40 -12.81
N LEU A 32 -1.15 -6.83 -12.08
CA LEU A 32 -0.14 -7.78 -12.53
C LEU A 32 -0.24 -9.07 -11.69
N ARG A 33 -1.18 -9.95 -12.07
CA ARG A 33 -1.50 -11.17 -11.29
C ARG A 33 -0.31 -12.10 -11.08
N SER A 34 0.53 -12.26 -12.10
CA SER A 34 1.72 -13.13 -12.02
C SER A 34 2.81 -12.63 -11.08
N GLN A 35 2.72 -11.36 -10.65
CA GLN A 35 3.65 -10.71 -9.74
C GLN A 35 3.00 -10.41 -8.38
N SER A 36 1.72 -10.76 -8.19
CA SER A 36 0.91 -10.36 -7.03
C SER A 36 0.93 -8.85 -6.79
N GLN A 37 0.92 -8.04 -7.87
CA GLN A 37 1.09 -6.59 -7.81
C GLN A 37 -0.10 -5.82 -8.35
N VAL A 38 -0.33 -4.68 -7.71
CA VAL A 38 -1.23 -3.62 -8.17
C VAL A 38 -0.43 -2.34 -8.31
N ARG A 39 -0.46 -1.71 -9.48
CA ARG A 39 0.15 -0.41 -9.76
C ARG A 39 -0.91 0.68 -9.77
N VAL A 40 -0.65 1.75 -9.06
CA VAL A 40 -1.61 2.85 -8.87
C VAL A 40 -0.94 4.18 -9.19
N PRO A 41 -1.43 4.94 -10.18
CA PRO A 41 -0.97 6.31 -10.41
C PRO A 41 -1.24 7.18 -9.17
N ALA A 42 -0.27 7.95 -8.78
CA ALA A 42 -0.35 8.83 -7.62
C ALA A 42 0.34 10.18 -7.88
N ILE A 43 0.02 11.16 -7.04
CA ILE A 43 0.64 12.48 -7.07
C ILE A 43 1.31 12.71 -5.73
N ALA A 44 2.57 13.15 -5.74
CA ALA A 44 3.28 13.57 -4.53
C ALA A 44 2.66 14.84 -3.96
N LEU A 45 2.44 14.87 -2.64
CA LEU A 45 1.80 15.99 -1.92
C LEU A 45 2.80 16.72 -1.03
N LEU A 46 3.28 16.09 0.04
CA LEU A 46 4.07 16.74 1.07
C LEU A 46 5.53 16.27 1.08
N ARG A 47 6.44 17.21 1.24
CA ARG A 47 7.87 16.96 1.52
C ARG A 47 8.30 17.43 2.91
N SER A 48 7.38 18.04 3.65
CA SER A 48 7.60 18.54 5.01
C SER A 48 6.27 18.62 5.74
N GLY A 49 6.30 18.77 7.06
CA GLY A 49 5.11 18.79 7.91
C GLY A 49 4.91 17.46 8.62
N TRP A 50 3.74 17.30 9.22
CA TRP A 50 3.36 16.11 9.95
C TRP A 50 2.43 15.23 9.12
N LEU A 51 2.54 13.93 9.31
CA LEU A 51 1.78 12.93 8.57
C LEU A 51 0.90 12.11 9.50
N GLU A 52 -0.32 11.85 9.06
CA GLU A 52 -1.22 10.84 9.62
C GLU A 52 -1.55 9.75 8.60
N GLN A 53 -1.36 10.06 7.31
CA GLN A 53 -1.55 9.15 6.19
C GLN A 53 -0.26 9.06 5.35
N ALA A 54 -0.02 7.91 4.75
CA ALA A 54 0.94 7.79 3.67
C ALA A 54 0.27 8.09 2.32
N VAL A 55 -0.97 7.60 2.13
CA VAL A 55 -1.73 7.77 0.88
C VAL A 55 -3.19 8.09 1.21
N CYS A 56 -3.72 9.16 0.60
CA CYS A 56 -5.13 9.53 0.70
C CYS A 56 -5.78 9.67 -0.70
N THR A 57 -7.09 9.97 -0.75
CA THR A 57 -7.74 10.46 -1.97
C THR A 57 -7.71 12.00 -2.01
N PRO A 58 -7.85 12.62 -3.20
CA PRO A 58 -7.94 14.08 -3.31
C PRO A 58 -9.08 14.66 -2.47
N GLU A 59 -8.89 15.91 -2.01
CA GLU A 59 -9.89 16.68 -1.26
C GLU A 59 -10.24 16.15 0.14
N THR A 60 -9.49 15.15 0.62
CA THR A 60 -9.66 14.59 1.97
C THR A 60 -8.51 15.03 2.88
N ARG A 61 -7.54 14.13 3.13
CA ARG A 61 -6.42 14.30 4.09
C ARG A 61 -5.11 14.72 3.40
N THR A 62 -5.18 15.54 2.35
CA THR A 62 -4.00 15.94 1.55
C THR A 62 -2.99 16.77 2.33
N HIS A 63 -3.41 17.46 3.39
CA HIS A 63 -2.56 18.28 4.25
C HIS A 63 -1.71 17.46 5.26
N GLU A 64 -1.93 16.16 5.34
CA GLU A 64 -1.25 15.24 6.25
C GLU A 64 -0.84 13.93 5.57
N SER A 65 -0.73 13.93 4.22
CA SER A 65 -0.44 12.75 3.39
C SER A 65 0.76 12.97 2.48
N VAL A 66 1.52 11.89 2.21
CA VAL A 66 2.66 11.93 1.28
C VAL A 66 2.19 11.90 -0.16
N PHE A 67 1.17 11.08 -0.46
CA PHE A 67 0.64 10.89 -1.80
C PHE A 67 -0.89 10.97 -1.84
N ALA A 68 -1.43 11.35 -3.01
CA ALA A 68 -2.85 11.17 -3.35
C ALA A 68 -2.99 10.23 -4.54
N ILE A 69 -4.02 9.36 -4.51
CA ILE A 69 -4.44 8.50 -5.62
C ILE A 69 -5.85 8.91 -6.08
N LEU A 70 -6.10 8.88 -7.40
CA LEU A 70 -7.44 9.18 -7.95
C LEU A 70 -8.42 8.01 -7.80
N ALA A 71 -7.89 6.81 -7.68
CA ALA A 71 -8.69 5.61 -7.45
C ALA A 71 -9.36 5.67 -6.06
N ALA A 72 -10.61 5.26 -5.99
CA ALA A 72 -11.27 5.07 -4.70
C ALA A 72 -10.58 3.92 -3.91
N PRO A 73 -10.48 4.00 -2.58
CA PRO A 73 -9.98 2.90 -1.76
C PRO A 73 -10.68 1.56 -2.03
N SER A 74 -11.98 1.56 -2.31
CA SER A 74 -12.73 0.34 -2.70
C SER A 74 -12.27 -0.26 -4.04
N GLU A 75 -11.83 0.55 -4.99
CA GLU A 75 -11.28 0.08 -6.27
C GLU A 75 -9.90 -0.57 -6.06
N LEU A 76 -9.06 0.03 -5.21
CA LEU A 76 -7.77 -0.56 -4.81
C LEU A 76 -7.99 -1.84 -3.99
N HIS A 77 -8.99 -1.86 -3.10
CA HIS A 77 -9.40 -3.07 -2.36
C HIS A 77 -9.71 -4.22 -3.33
N ALA A 78 -10.58 -3.97 -4.31
CA ALA A 78 -10.94 -4.98 -5.31
C ALA A 78 -9.72 -5.45 -6.11
N ALA A 79 -8.81 -4.56 -6.49
CA ALA A 79 -7.58 -4.90 -7.20
C ALA A 79 -6.64 -5.77 -6.34
N LEU A 80 -6.49 -5.47 -5.05
CA LEU A 80 -5.70 -6.29 -4.11
C LEU A 80 -6.27 -7.70 -3.94
N LEU A 81 -7.61 -7.86 -3.89
CA LEU A 81 -8.24 -9.20 -3.89
C LEU A 81 -7.88 -9.99 -5.16
N VAL A 82 -7.87 -9.34 -6.34
CA VAL A 82 -7.57 -10.00 -7.62
C VAL A 82 -6.14 -10.56 -7.67
N VAL A 83 -5.20 -9.94 -6.95
CA VAL A 83 -3.80 -10.40 -6.88
C VAL A 83 -3.50 -11.30 -5.68
N GLY A 84 -4.55 -11.75 -4.97
CA GLY A 84 -4.46 -12.75 -3.91
C GLY A 84 -4.32 -12.16 -2.50
N GLY A 85 -4.52 -10.85 -2.33
CA GLY A 85 -4.56 -10.23 -1.01
C GLY A 85 -5.79 -10.70 -0.21
N VAL A 86 -5.60 -10.97 1.06
CA VAL A 86 -6.67 -11.34 2.00
C VAL A 86 -6.85 -10.16 2.98
N PRO A 87 -8.02 -9.48 2.95
CA PRO A 87 -8.28 -8.40 3.88
C PRO A 87 -8.51 -8.96 5.29
N GLY A 88 -8.04 -8.24 6.29
CA GLY A 88 -8.27 -8.57 7.69
C GLY A 88 -9.22 -7.58 8.36
N ALA A 89 -8.68 -6.81 9.31
CA ALA A 89 -9.43 -5.79 10.02
C ALA A 89 -8.56 -4.55 10.29
N PRO A 90 -9.11 -3.33 10.22
CA PRO A 90 -8.42 -2.13 10.67
C PRO A 90 -7.99 -2.22 12.12
N GLY A 91 -6.90 -1.55 12.43
CA GLY A 91 -6.44 -1.41 13.79
C GLY A 91 -7.45 -0.66 14.68
N ALA A 92 -7.17 -0.64 15.96
CA ALA A 92 -7.92 0.18 16.91
C ALA A 92 -6.95 0.93 17.83
N PRO A 93 -7.16 2.24 18.08
CA PRO A 93 -6.37 2.97 19.05
C PRO A 93 -6.64 2.46 20.45
N ALA A 94 -5.71 2.70 21.39
CA ALA A 94 -5.96 2.42 22.79
C ALA A 94 -7.12 3.28 23.30
N SER A 95 -7.95 2.70 24.17
CA SER A 95 -9.01 3.37 24.93
C SER A 95 -8.82 3.13 26.42
N LEU A 96 -9.70 3.72 27.26
CA LEU A 96 -9.67 3.50 28.71
C LEU A 96 -9.85 2.02 29.08
N ASP A 97 -10.61 1.27 28.25
CA ASP A 97 -11.01 -0.11 28.52
C ASP A 97 -10.29 -1.16 27.67
N SER A 98 -9.45 -0.71 26.69
CA SER A 98 -8.82 -1.64 25.75
C SER A 98 -7.46 -1.15 25.29
N PRO A 99 -6.45 -2.03 25.19
CA PRO A 99 -5.17 -1.70 24.58
C PRO A 99 -5.33 -1.41 23.08
N ALA A 100 -4.35 -0.70 22.50
CA ALA A 100 -4.27 -0.56 21.06
C ALA A 100 -4.16 -1.93 20.40
N ARG A 101 -4.83 -2.10 19.25
CA ARG A 101 -4.77 -3.33 18.45
C ARG A 101 -4.19 -2.99 17.07
N PRO A 102 -3.18 -3.73 16.61
CA PRO A 102 -2.66 -3.55 15.25
C PRO A 102 -3.71 -3.94 14.20
N PRO A 103 -3.58 -3.44 12.96
CA PRO A 103 -4.36 -3.94 11.84
C PRO A 103 -3.96 -5.37 11.50
N GLU A 104 -4.89 -6.14 10.94
CA GLU A 104 -4.73 -7.52 10.52
C GLU A 104 -5.00 -7.66 9.02
N GLY A 105 -4.40 -8.66 8.35
CA GLY A 105 -4.55 -8.97 6.93
C GLY A 105 -3.22 -9.33 6.26
N SER A 106 -3.24 -9.58 4.95
CA SER A 106 -2.03 -9.88 4.19
C SER A 106 -1.02 -8.76 4.29
N LEU A 107 0.26 -9.13 4.45
CA LEU A 107 1.37 -8.19 4.39
C LEU A 107 1.50 -7.61 2.99
N LEU A 108 1.75 -6.31 2.92
CA LEU A 108 1.97 -5.58 1.68
C LEU A 108 3.36 -4.95 1.67
N HIS A 109 4.09 -5.17 0.59
CA HIS A 109 5.27 -4.40 0.27
C HIS A 109 4.85 -3.27 -0.68
N ILE A 110 5.03 -2.02 -0.24
CA ILE A 110 4.61 -0.85 -1.00
C ILE A 110 5.85 -0.06 -1.42
N THR A 111 5.95 0.23 -2.71
CA THR A 111 7.03 1.05 -3.26
C THR A 111 6.48 2.21 -4.10
N MET A 112 7.24 3.30 -4.15
CA MET A 112 7.07 4.38 -5.10
C MET A 112 8.06 4.18 -6.24
N ASP A 113 7.59 4.21 -7.47
CA ASP A 113 8.40 4.25 -8.69
C ASP A 113 8.29 5.65 -9.32
N LEU A 114 9.42 6.29 -9.50
CA LEU A 114 9.56 7.54 -10.25
C LEU A 114 10.60 7.32 -11.36
N ASP A 115 10.15 7.15 -12.58
CA ASP A 115 11.00 6.97 -13.77
C ASP A 115 12.05 5.84 -13.61
N GLY A 116 11.67 4.74 -12.94
CA GLY A 116 12.55 3.60 -12.67
C GLY A 116 13.39 3.73 -11.39
N SER A 117 13.31 4.84 -10.67
CA SER A 117 13.86 4.97 -9.32
C SER A 117 12.84 4.49 -8.30
N VAL A 118 13.12 3.33 -7.68
CA VAL A 118 12.18 2.66 -6.80
C VAL A 118 12.60 2.82 -5.34
N HIS A 119 11.68 3.31 -4.50
CA HIS A 119 11.88 3.49 -3.07
C HIS A 119 10.77 2.79 -2.28
N ARG A 120 11.09 2.12 -1.17
CA ARG A 120 10.07 1.57 -0.28
C ARG A 120 9.31 2.70 0.39
N LEU A 121 8.01 2.54 0.59
CA LEU A 121 7.19 3.55 1.27
C LEU A 121 7.72 3.86 2.67
N GLN A 122 8.27 2.85 3.37
CA GLN A 122 8.90 3.04 4.68
C GLN A 122 10.07 4.04 4.63
N ASP A 123 10.88 4.03 3.57
CA ASP A 123 12.06 4.90 3.45
C ASP A 123 11.68 6.36 3.17
N LEU A 124 10.46 6.59 2.67
CA LEU A 124 9.91 7.91 2.36
C LEU A 124 9.31 8.63 3.59
N ILE A 125 9.25 7.95 4.73
CA ILE A 125 8.65 8.46 5.96
C ILE A 125 9.60 8.24 7.13
N VAL A 126 9.78 9.28 7.95
CA VAL A 126 10.66 9.27 9.13
C VAL A 126 9.81 9.27 10.40
N ASP A 127 10.12 8.39 11.33
CA ASP A 127 9.65 8.47 12.71
C ASP A 127 10.50 9.49 13.48
N ASP A 128 9.92 10.62 13.86
CA ASP A 128 10.61 11.73 14.51
C ASP A 128 11.18 11.39 15.90
N ARG A 129 10.73 10.30 16.50
CA ARG A 129 11.24 9.86 17.82
C ARG A 129 12.61 9.19 17.71
N SER A 130 12.81 8.39 16.67
CA SER A 130 14.08 7.71 16.42
C SER A 130 14.96 8.47 15.44
N GLY A 131 14.38 9.25 14.54
CA GLY A 131 15.06 9.88 13.40
C GLY A 131 15.27 8.92 12.22
N ASP A 132 14.79 7.68 12.33
CA ASP A 132 14.93 6.64 11.30
C ASP A 132 13.67 6.54 10.42
N SER A 133 13.80 5.85 9.28
CA SER A 133 12.66 5.44 8.46
C SER A 133 11.76 4.46 9.22
N LEU A 134 10.52 4.28 8.74
CA LEU A 134 9.57 3.34 9.35
C LEU A 134 10.11 1.92 9.37
N GLN A 135 9.94 1.23 10.49
CA GLN A 135 10.41 -0.14 10.70
C GLN A 135 9.29 -1.18 10.62
N GLY A 136 8.04 -0.77 10.80
CA GLY A 136 6.87 -1.65 10.73
C GLY A 136 6.48 -2.00 9.29
N ASN A 137 5.51 -2.89 9.18
CA ASN A 137 4.95 -3.35 7.91
C ASN A 137 3.64 -2.64 7.59
N PHE A 138 3.21 -2.73 6.34
CA PHE A 138 1.86 -2.38 5.92
C PHE A 138 1.04 -3.66 5.74
N VAL A 139 -0.24 -3.61 6.14
CA VAL A 139 -1.15 -4.75 6.07
C VAL A 139 -2.45 -4.36 5.37
N PHE A 140 -3.00 -5.27 4.59
CA PHE A 140 -4.28 -5.12 3.92
C PHE A 140 -5.41 -5.27 4.94
N ALA A 141 -5.73 -4.21 5.66
CA ALA A 141 -6.75 -4.18 6.71
C ALA A 141 -8.17 -4.31 6.16
N GLY A 142 -8.41 -3.79 4.95
CA GLY A 142 -9.68 -3.96 4.26
C GLY A 142 -10.76 -2.95 4.65
N SER A 143 -10.47 -1.99 5.54
CA SER A 143 -11.45 -1.02 6.03
C SER A 143 -12.73 -1.69 6.58
N LYS A 144 -13.85 -1.01 6.58
CA LYS A 144 -15.14 -1.58 7.04
C LYS A 144 -16.33 -0.94 6.33
N MET A 145 -17.42 -1.72 6.27
CA MET A 145 -18.72 -1.23 5.86
C MET A 145 -19.43 -0.65 7.09
N VAL A 146 -20.03 0.51 6.93
CA VAL A 146 -20.83 1.18 7.96
C VAL A 146 -22.20 1.51 7.42
N GLU A 147 -23.23 1.46 8.27
CA GLU A 147 -24.56 1.95 7.93
C GLU A 147 -24.68 3.40 8.38
N TRP A 148 -25.00 4.29 7.41
CA TRP A 148 -25.21 5.69 7.66
C TRP A 148 -26.48 6.16 6.93
N ASN A 149 -27.45 6.66 7.67
CA ASN A 149 -28.74 7.13 7.12
C ASN A 149 -29.46 6.09 6.22
N GLY A 150 -29.40 4.80 6.58
CA GLY A 150 -30.03 3.71 5.81
C GLY A 150 -29.27 3.28 4.56
N ALA A 151 -28.07 3.80 4.31
CA ALA A 151 -27.18 3.38 3.23
C ALA A 151 -25.94 2.69 3.80
N ILE A 152 -25.51 1.60 3.16
CA ILE A 152 -24.24 0.94 3.48
C ILE A 152 -23.13 1.67 2.72
N ARG A 153 -22.09 2.10 3.43
CA ARG A 153 -20.96 2.85 2.89
C ARG A 153 -19.65 2.18 3.23
N TYR A 154 -18.68 2.28 2.33
CA TYR A 154 -17.32 1.82 2.56
C TYR A 154 -16.53 2.96 3.23
N LEU A 155 -16.11 2.77 4.47
CA LEU A 155 -15.60 3.87 5.29
C LEU A 155 -14.31 4.50 4.73
N ALA A 156 -13.41 3.69 4.15
CA ALA A 156 -12.20 4.22 3.53
C ALA A 156 -12.48 5.15 2.34
N ASP A 157 -13.57 4.92 1.58
CA ASP A 157 -13.96 5.83 0.49
C ASP A 157 -14.45 7.16 1.03
N ASP A 158 -15.24 7.13 2.12
CA ASP A 158 -15.79 8.32 2.73
C ASP A 158 -14.71 9.21 3.36
N GLU A 159 -13.74 8.57 4.03
CA GLU A 159 -12.64 9.25 4.73
C GLU A 159 -11.41 9.50 3.85
N GLY A 160 -11.34 8.86 2.68
CA GLY A 160 -10.21 8.93 1.78
C GLY A 160 -8.96 8.21 2.29
N SER A 161 -9.12 7.24 3.20
CA SER A 161 -8.02 6.55 3.90
C SER A 161 -7.50 5.36 3.10
N ALA A 162 -6.59 5.58 2.16
CA ALA A 162 -6.00 4.48 1.38
C ALA A 162 -4.88 3.78 2.15
N VAL A 163 -3.89 4.53 2.70
CA VAL A 163 -2.80 3.96 3.53
C VAL A 163 -2.61 4.81 4.77
N GLY A 164 -3.03 4.31 5.92
CA GLY A 164 -2.93 4.98 7.22
C GLY A 164 -1.58 4.75 7.90
N LEU A 165 -1.05 5.79 8.54
CA LEU A 165 0.12 5.74 9.44
C LEU A 165 -0.31 5.72 10.90
N VAL A 166 -1.38 6.45 11.21
CA VAL A 166 -2.04 6.41 12.51
C VAL A 166 -3.33 5.61 12.41
N THR A 167 -3.78 5.08 13.54
CA THR A 167 -4.89 4.14 13.61
C THR A 167 -6.19 4.89 13.83
N PHE A 168 -6.94 5.16 12.75
CA PHE A 168 -8.31 5.69 12.82
C PHE A 168 -9.36 4.58 12.80
N GLY A 169 -9.02 3.42 12.25
CA GLY A 169 -9.92 2.28 12.09
C GLY A 169 -10.81 2.37 10.85
N ASP A 170 -10.43 3.20 9.88
CA ASP A 170 -11.08 3.40 8.58
C ASP A 170 -10.18 3.02 7.39
N GLU A 171 -8.90 2.83 7.64
CA GLU A 171 -7.89 2.61 6.62
C GLU A 171 -8.08 1.31 5.82
N LEU A 172 -7.87 1.38 4.50
CA LEU A 172 -7.79 0.22 3.62
C LEU A 172 -6.52 -0.58 3.91
N VAL A 173 -5.40 0.12 4.01
CA VAL A 173 -4.10 -0.44 4.38
C VAL A 173 -3.63 0.26 5.63
N GLY A 174 -3.28 -0.50 6.67
CA GLY A 174 -2.83 0.02 7.95
C GLY A 174 -1.34 -0.24 8.19
N TYR A 175 -0.69 0.68 8.91
CA TYR A 175 0.65 0.47 9.43
C TYR A 175 0.61 -0.44 10.65
N SER A 176 1.48 -1.46 10.70
CA SER A 176 1.41 -2.55 11.69
C SER A 176 1.66 -2.12 13.13
N GLU A 177 2.31 -0.97 13.34
CA GLU A 177 2.46 -0.40 14.68
C GLU A 177 1.29 0.53 14.99
N PRO A 178 0.34 0.14 15.84
CA PRO A 178 -0.83 0.97 16.12
C PRO A 178 -0.42 2.28 16.79
N ARG A 179 -0.91 3.39 16.28
CA ARG A 179 -0.69 4.74 16.78
C ARG A 179 -2.02 5.44 16.97
N SER A 180 -2.22 6.02 18.13
CA SER A 180 -3.44 6.78 18.40
C SER A 180 -3.42 8.12 17.66
N ALA A 181 -4.54 8.49 17.05
CA ALA A 181 -4.79 9.84 16.53
C ALA A 181 -5.21 10.83 17.63
N SER A 182 -5.39 10.37 18.89
CA SER A 182 -5.83 11.24 20.00
C SER A 182 -4.73 12.23 20.40
N ILE A 183 -5.07 13.51 20.37
CA ILE A 183 -4.18 14.64 20.74
C ILE A 183 -3.62 14.49 22.16
N GLU A 184 -4.34 13.85 23.08
CA GLU A 184 -3.89 13.64 24.46
C GLU A 184 -2.77 12.58 24.59
N HIS A 185 -2.61 11.71 23.56
CA HIS A 185 -1.66 10.60 23.59
C HIS A 185 -0.73 10.55 22.36
N ALA A 186 -0.95 11.38 21.36
CA ALA A 186 -0.19 11.40 20.10
C ALA A 186 0.43 12.76 19.84
N ARG A 187 1.71 12.92 20.13
CA ARG A 187 2.52 13.83 19.34
C ARG A 187 2.48 13.33 17.90
N ALA A 188 2.24 14.23 16.93
CA ALA A 188 2.53 13.94 15.54
C ALA A 188 3.98 13.46 15.45
N ILE A 189 4.19 12.25 14.95
CA ILE A 189 5.49 11.57 15.03
C ILE A 189 6.06 11.20 13.68
N PHE A 190 5.25 11.24 12.62
CA PHE A 190 5.69 10.91 11.29
C PHE A 190 5.92 12.16 10.45
N ARG A 191 7.02 12.19 9.71
CA ARG A 191 7.37 13.25 8.78
C ARG A 191 7.79 12.71 7.42
N PRO A 192 7.54 13.45 6.32
CA PRO A 192 8.07 13.08 5.01
C PRO A 192 9.60 13.10 5.01
N ASN A 193 10.22 12.12 4.36
CA ASN A 193 11.63 12.17 4.03
C ASN A 193 11.84 13.04 2.77
N GLY A 194 11.91 14.35 2.95
CA GLY A 194 12.01 15.29 1.85
C GLY A 194 13.26 15.17 0.96
N LEU A 195 14.24 14.34 1.35
CA LEU A 195 15.42 14.05 0.54
C LEU A 195 15.11 13.01 -0.56
N LEU A 196 14.21 12.08 -0.30
CA LEU A 196 13.84 11.00 -1.22
C LEU A 196 12.55 11.29 -2.00
N LEU A 197 11.70 12.16 -1.46
CA LEU A 197 10.42 12.50 -2.08
C LEU A 197 10.59 13.51 -3.22
N PRO A 198 9.87 13.32 -4.35
CA PRO A 198 9.85 14.30 -5.43
C PRO A 198 9.10 15.58 -5.02
N PRO A 199 9.21 16.66 -5.80
CA PRO A 199 8.43 17.89 -5.56
C PRO A 199 6.92 17.62 -5.53
N PRO A 200 6.15 18.39 -4.74
CA PRO A 200 4.68 18.33 -4.78
C PRO A 200 4.14 18.53 -6.20
N GLY A 201 3.12 17.76 -6.56
CA GLY A 201 2.52 17.74 -7.89
C GLY A 201 3.20 16.80 -8.89
N THR A 202 4.30 16.12 -8.52
CA THR A 202 4.96 15.13 -9.37
C THR A 202 4.12 13.85 -9.45
N GLU A 203 3.88 13.36 -10.66
CA GLU A 203 3.25 12.07 -10.90
C GLU A 203 4.24 10.95 -10.60
N VAL A 204 3.79 9.92 -9.89
CA VAL A 204 4.54 8.72 -9.53
C VAL A 204 3.64 7.49 -9.67
N VAL A 205 4.22 6.29 -9.60
CA VAL A 205 3.45 5.05 -9.50
C VAL A 205 3.70 4.41 -8.15
N LEU A 206 2.63 4.15 -7.40
CA LEU A 206 2.69 3.32 -6.20
C LEU A 206 2.46 1.87 -6.60
N ILE A 207 3.32 0.97 -6.13
CA ILE A 207 3.25 -0.46 -6.41
C ILE A 207 2.99 -1.19 -5.11
N PHE A 208 1.83 -1.85 -5.03
CA PHE A 208 1.42 -2.68 -3.91
C PHE A 208 1.68 -4.14 -4.28
N THR A 209 2.55 -4.80 -3.56
CA THR A 209 2.85 -6.22 -3.75
C THR A 209 2.32 -7.00 -2.55
N VAL A 210 1.45 -7.97 -2.80
CA VAL A 210 1.00 -8.91 -1.76
C VAL A 210 2.13 -9.87 -1.47
N CYS A 211 2.57 -9.90 -0.21
CA CYS A 211 3.59 -10.86 0.23
C CYS A 211 2.95 -12.25 0.35
N PRO A 212 3.62 -13.32 -0.09
CA PRO A 212 3.16 -14.67 0.18
C PRO A 212 3.04 -14.87 1.71
N GLU A 213 2.00 -15.58 2.14
CA GLU A 213 1.97 -16.06 3.51
C GLU A 213 3.13 -17.04 3.67
N ASP A 214 4.02 -16.81 4.63
CA ASP A 214 5.03 -17.79 5.00
C ASP A 214 4.27 -19.03 5.45
N GLU A 215 4.44 -20.13 4.71
CA GLU A 215 3.97 -21.44 5.15
C GLU A 215 4.76 -21.79 6.43
N GLY A 216 4.15 -21.46 7.59
CA GLY A 216 4.72 -21.71 8.93
C GLY A 216 4.72 -23.19 9.32
#